data_a43742db484b58e256f207bcaa163694
#
_entry.id   a43742db484b58e256f207bcaa163694
#
_cell.length_a   1.000
_cell.length_b   1.000
_cell.length_c   1.000
_cell.angle_alpha   90.00
_cell.angle_beta   90.00
_cell.angle_gamma   90.00
#
_symmetry.space_group_name_H-M   'P 1'
#
loop_
_entity.id
_entity.type
_entity.pdbx_description
1 polymer ?
#
loop_
_entity_poly.entity_id
_entity_poly.type
_entity_poly.pdbx_seq_one_letter_code
_entity_poly.pdbx_strand_id
1 'polypeptide(L)'
;NIEEEIRRSVQIKSDVVSSDFKESGFRKVLNLGHTFGHAWESLMLEKGKPIPHGMAVVQGLHLALALSQQDKLQKELSGKYPWEFVNEEDLTQLWTNQLADKKNQHQSVQFVLLDALGQPSIDNPVDIKRWMDCILLLNQQVHG
;
A
#
# COMPACT_ATOMS: atom_id res chain seq x y z
N ASN A 1 -4.51 -2.86 -24.16
CA ASN A 1 -4.92 -1.51 -24.60
C ASN A 1 -5.25 -0.67 -23.37
N ILE A 2 -4.57 0.48 -23.22
CA ILE A 2 -4.70 1.36 -22.06
C ILE A 2 -6.13 1.87 -21.83
N GLU A 3 -6.88 2.13 -22.89
CA GLU A 3 -8.29 2.56 -22.77
C GLU A 3 -9.17 1.48 -22.14
N GLU A 4 -8.93 0.24 -22.49
CA GLU A 4 -9.65 -0.90 -21.93
C GLU A 4 -9.31 -1.10 -20.44
N GLU A 5 -8.04 -0.94 -20.09
CA GLU A 5 -7.59 -1.01 -18.69
C GLU A 5 -8.19 0.12 -17.84
N ILE A 6 -8.23 1.34 -18.36
CA ILE A 6 -8.87 2.49 -17.71
C ILE A 6 -10.36 2.22 -17.53
N ARG A 7 -11.05 1.79 -18.59
CA ARG A 7 -12.50 1.50 -18.53
C ARG A 7 -12.81 0.43 -17.49
N ARG A 8 -12.01 -0.65 -17.46
CA ARG A 8 -12.15 -1.73 -16.51
C ARG A 8 -11.92 -1.24 -15.07
N SER A 9 -10.91 -0.42 -14.83
CA SER A 9 -10.62 0.16 -13.52
C SER A 9 -11.77 1.07 -13.03
N VAL A 10 -12.31 1.89 -13.91
CA VAL A 10 -13.47 2.76 -13.60
C VAL A 10 -14.69 1.90 -13.26
N GLN A 11 -14.94 0.83 -14.01
CA GLN A 11 -16.07 -0.08 -13.75
C GLN A 11 -15.93 -0.76 -12.40
N ILE A 12 -14.76 -1.32 -12.08
CA ILE A 12 -14.48 -1.96 -10.78
C ILE A 12 -14.73 -0.97 -9.64
N LYS A 13 -14.20 0.25 -9.77
CA LYS A 13 -14.41 1.30 -8.76
C LYS A 13 -15.89 1.63 -8.59
N SER A 14 -16.62 1.78 -9.69
CA SER A 14 -18.05 2.06 -9.68
C SER A 14 -18.84 0.95 -8.98
N ASP A 15 -18.53 -0.31 -9.27
CA ASP A 15 -19.20 -1.47 -8.68
C ASP A 15 -18.97 -1.54 -7.16
N VAL A 16 -17.72 -1.31 -6.73
CA VAL A 16 -17.37 -1.29 -5.30
C VAL A 16 -18.05 -0.15 -4.57
N VAL A 17 -18.03 1.07 -5.13
CA VAL A 17 -18.68 2.25 -4.53
C VAL A 17 -20.20 2.07 -4.45
N SER A 18 -20.82 1.47 -5.46
CA SER A 18 -22.27 1.20 -5.48
C SER A 18 -22.69 0.15 -4.45
N SER A 19 -21.81 -0.82 -4.14
CA SER A 19 -22.08 -1.84 -3.14
C SER A 19 -21.92 -1.35 -1.71
N ASP A 20 -21.13 -0.31 -1.47
CA ASP A 20 -20.87 0.27 -0.15
C ASP A 20 -20.75 1.79 -0.22
N PHE A 21 -21.87 2.45 -0.47
CA PHE A 21 -21.92 3.91 -0.66
C PHE A 21 -21.45 4.70 0.58
N LYS A 22 -21.64 4.17 1.78
CA LYS A 22 -21.27 4.84 3.05
C LYS A 22 -19.82 4.59 3.49
N GLU A 23 -19.02 3.83 2.72
CA GLU A 23 -17.64 3.48 3.07
C GLU A 23 -17.48 2.80 4.44
N SER A 24 -18.48 2.01 4.82
CA SER A 24 -18.51 1.32 6.13
C SER A 24 -17.74 -0.02 6.14
N GLY A 25 -17.45 -0.59 4.97
CA GLY A 25 -16.81 -1.89 4.86
C GLY A 25 -16.14 -2.13 3.53
N PHE A 26 -16.79 -2.79 2.60
CA PHE A 26 -16.19 -3.30 1.35
C PHE A 26 -15.51 -2.21 0.48
N ARG A 27 -16.01 -0.98 0.50
CA ARG A 27 -15.39 0.13 -0.22
C ARG A 27 -13.96 0.41 0.21
N LYS A 28 -13.60 0.09 1.46
CA LYS A 28 -12.23 0.24 1.97
C LYS A 28 -11.21 -0.56 1.18
N VAL A 29 -11.61 -1.61 0.45
CA VAL A 29 -10.70 -2.40 -0.41
C VAL A 29 -10.03 -1.57 -1.49
N LEU A 30 -10.63 -0.43 -1.88
CA LEU A 30 -10.04 0.52 -2.81
C LEU A 30 -8.80 1.22 -2.23
N ASN A 31 -8.56 1.12 -0.93
CA ASN A 31 -7.40 1.66 -0.24
C ASN A 31 -6.21 0.69 -0.22
N LEU A 32 -6.27 -0.44 -0.92
CA LEU A 32 -5.13 -1.34 -1.05
C LEU A 32 -3.90 -0.56 -1.57
N GLY A 33 -2.81 -0.61 -0.83
CA GLY A 33 -1.59 0.13 -1.14
C GLY A 33 -1.60 1.61 -0.73
N HIS A 34 -2.73 2.19 -0.36
CA HIS A 34 -2.82 3.63 -0.05
C HIS A 34 -2.25 3.99 1.33
N THR A 35 -2.32 3.11 2.31
CA THR A 35 -1.86 3.41 3.67
C THR A 35 -0.37 3.79 3.70
N PHE A 36 0.48 2.94 3.17
CA PHE A 36 1.90 3.26 3.01
C PHE A 36 2.13 4.26 1.87
N GLY A 37 1.39 4.14 0.78
CA GLY A 37 1.51 5.03 -0.38
C GLY A 37 1.37 6.51 -0.02
N HIS A 38 0.38 6.88 0.77
CA HIS A 38 0.19 8.26 1.24
C HIS A 38 1.35 8.73 2.12
N ALA A 39 1.84 7.88 3.02
CA ALA A 39 3.01 8.23 3.86
C ALA A 39 4.27 8.43 3.03
N TRP A 40 4.49 7.58 2.02
CA TRP A 40 5.60 7.68 1.08
C TRP A 40 5.50 8.94 0.22
N GLU A 41 4.33 9.24 -0.33
CA GLU A 41 4.07 10.46 -1.11
C GLU A 41 4.37 11.73 -0.29
N SER A 42 3.90 11.77 0.96
CA SER A 42 4.16 12.88 1.88
C SER A 42 5.66 13.05 2.17
N LEU A 43 6.36 11.96 2.46
CA LEU A 43 7.80 11.98 2.71
C LEU A 43 8.58 12.50 1.49
N MET A 44 8.24 12.02 0.30
CA MET A 44 8.90 12.45 -0.92
C MET A 44 8.64 13.93 -1.24
N LEU A 45 7.44 14.41 -0.94
CA LEU A 45 7.12 15.85 -1.05
C LEU A 45 7.95 16.69 -0.06
N GLU A 46 8.06 16.27 1.19
CA GLU A 46 8.88 16.94 2.21
C GLU A 46 10.37 16.99 1.84
N LYS A 47 10.87 15.94 1.18
CA LYS A 47 12.24 15.87 0.65
C LYS A 47 12.46 16.71 -0.62
N GLY A 48 11.46 17.39 -1.12
CA GLY A 48 11.54 18.15 -2.37
C GLY A 48 11.65 17.30 -3.63
N LYS A 49 11.23 16.03 -3.56
CA LYS A 49 11.22 15.07 -4.67
C LYS A 49 9.81 14.51 -4.89
N PRO A 50 8.83 15.37 -5.25
CA PRO A 50 7.45 14.91 -5.40
C PRO A 50 7.36 13.82 -6.48
N ILE A 51 6.54 12.80 -6.19
CA ILE A 51 6.27 11.68 -7.09
C ILE A 51 4.78 11.63 -7.45
N PRO A 52 4.44 11.09 -8.62
CA PRO A 52 3.03 10.86 -8.96
C PRO A 52 2.33 9.96 -7.95
N HIS A 53 1.08 10.27 -7.60
CA HIS A 53 0.29 9.49 -6.64
C HIS A 53 0.27 7.99 -6.97
N GLY A 54 0.06 7.63 -8.25
CA GLY A 54 0.06 6.23 -8.67
C GLY A 54 1.37 5.49 -8.37
N MET A 55 2.52 6.18 -8.47
CA MET A 55 3.82 5.61 -8.12
C MET A 55 3.96 5.39 -6.61
N ALA A 56 3.43 6.31 -5.81
CA ALA A 56 3.38 6.13 -4.36
C ALA A 56 2.49 4.94 -3.96
N VAL A 57 1.34 4.78 -4.60
CA VAL A 57 0.44 3.63 -4.39
C VAL A 57 1.12 2.31 -4.77
N VAL A 58 1.92 2.29 -5.84
CA VAL A 58 2.72 1.10 -6.20
C VAL A 58 3.67 0.70 -5.06
N GLN A 59 4.34 1.64 -4.42
CA GLN A 59 5.18 1.34 -3.26
C GLN A 59 4.35 0.75 -2.11
N GLY A 60 3.17 1.30 -1.88
CA GLY A 60 2.22 0.75 -0.91
C GLY A 60 1.73 -0.66 -1.26
N LEU A 61 1.54 -0.97 -2.54
CA LEU A 61 1.17 -2.31 -3.01
C LEU A 61 2.27 -3.32 -2.72
N HIS A 62 3.55 -2.98 -2.93
CA HIS A 62 4.65 -3.86 -2.56
C HIS A 62 4.60 -4.25 -1.09
N LEU A 63 4.42 -3.27 -0.20
CA LEU A 63 4.35 -3.53 1.23
C LEU A 63 3.11 -4.35 1.59
N ALA A 64 1.94 -4.01 1.04
CA ALA A 64 0.72 -4.76 1.28
C ALA A 64 0.84 -6.23 0.83
N LEU A 65 1.47 -6.49 -0.31
CA LEU A 65 1.70 -7.85 -0.82
C LEU A 65 2.71 -8.61 0.06
N ALA A 66 3.76 -7.95 0.53
CA ALA A 66 4.72 -8.56 1.46
C ALA A 66 4.06 -8.90 2.80
N LEU A 67 3.27 -7.98 3.38
CA LEU A 67 2.49 -8.21 4.59
C LEU A 67 1.46 -9.33 4.42
N SER A 68 0.93 -9.50 3.22
CA SER A 68 -0.03 -10.55 2.86
C SER A 68 0.64 -11.88 2.51
N GLN A 69 1.98 -11.96 2.49
CA GLN A 69 2.74 -13.14 2.06
C GLN A 69 2.41 -13.58 0.61
N GLN A 70 2.11 -12.60 -0.25
CA GLN A 70 1.79 -12.83 -1.66
C GLN A 70 3.05 -12.65 -2.53
N ASP A 71 4.07 -13.48 -2.28
CA ASP A 71 5.41 -13.36 -2.88
C ASP A 71 5.39 -13.41 -4.41
N LYS A 72 4.55 -14.24 -4.99
CA LYS A 72 4.42 -14.35 -6.44
C LYS A 72 3.93 -13.05 -7.06
N LEU A 73 2.84 -12.49 -6.51
CA LEU A 73 2.28 -11.22 -6.98
C LEU A 73 3.25 -10.06 -6.76
N GLN A 74 3.96 -10.07 -5.64
CA GLN A 74 4.95 -9.06 -5.33
C GLN A 74 6.12 -9.08 -6.33
N LYS A 75 6.59 -10.27 -6.73
CA LYS A 75 7.62 -10.42 -7.77
C LYS A 75 7.15 -9.99 -9.16
N GLU A 76 5.91 -10.30 -9.51
CA GLU A 76 5.31 -9.84 -10.77
C GLU A 76 5.21 -8.31 -10.81
N LEU A 77 4.82 -7.69 -9.70
CA LEU A 77 4.79 -6.23 -9.56
C LEU A 77 6.20 -5.64 -9.71
N SER A 78 7.20 -6.21 -9.04
CA SER A 78 8.60 -5.77 -9.10
C SER A 78 9.19 -5.82 -10.52
N GLY A 79 8.74 -6.76 -11.34
CA GLY A 79 9.18 -6.86 -12.74
C GLY A 79 8.74 -5.68 -13.61
N LYS A 80 7.67 -4.98 -13.24
CA LYS A 80 7.16 -3.80 -13.96
C LYS A 80 7.48 -2.49 -13.25
N TYR A 81 7.35 -2.49 -11.95
CA TYR A 81 7.48 -1.33 -11.08
C TYR A 81 8.31 -1.73 -9.85
N PRO A 82 9.61 -1.49 -9.84
CA PRO A 82 10.47 -1.93 -8.74
C PRO A 82 10.15 -1.22 -7.42
N TRP A 83 10.44 -1.91 -6.33
CA TRP A 83 10.46 -1.30 -5.00
C TRP A 83 11.56 -0.24 -4.91
N GLU A 84 11.24 0.91 -4.35
CA GLU A 84 12.20 1.96 -4.03
C GLU A 84 12.75 1.73 -2.62
N PHE A 85 14.07 1.72 -2.50
CA PHE A 85 14.76 1.50 -1.23
C PHE A 85 14.35 2.54 -0.18
N VAL A 86 13.98 2.07 1.00
CA VAL A 86 13.64 2.91 2.14
C VAL A 86 14.85 3.02 3.08
N ASN A 87 15.37 4.23 3.28
CA ASN A 87 16.47 4.46 4.19
C ASN A 87 16.01 4.31 5.65
N GLU A 88 16.91 3.83 6.52
CA GLU A 88 16.60 3.67 7.95
C GLU A 88 16.18 4.98 8.62
N GLU A 89 16.79 6.10 8.24
CA GLU A 89 16.45 7.44 8.73
C GLU A 89 15.00 7.85 8.44
N ASP A 90 14.38 7.29 7.40
CA ASP A 90 13.02 7.59 6.97
C ASP A 90 11.95 6.73 7.66
N LEU A 91 12.34 5.61 8.25
CA LEU A 91 11.40 4.64 8.84
C LEU A 91 10.52 5.24 9.93
N THR A 92 11.12 6.02 10.82
CA THR A 92 10.37 6.66 11.92
C THR A 92 9.33 7.65 11.38
N GLN A 93 9.71 8.47 10.39
CA GLN A 93 8.80 9.44 9.79
C GLN A 93 7.65 8.74 9.04
N LEU A 94 7.96 7.71 8.27
CA LEU A 94 6.96 6.92 7.56
C LEU A 94 5.96 6.26 8.51
N TRP A 95 6.45 5.65 9.57
CA TRP A 95 5.59 5.05 10.59
C TRP A 95 4.70 6.09 11.27
N THR A 96 5.27 7.21 11.67
CA THR A 96 4.54 8.32 12.31
C THR A 96 3.47 8.89 11.38
N ASN A 97 3.77 9.08 10.10
CA ASN A 97 2.81 9.55 9.12
C ASN A 97 1.61 8.60 8.99
N GLN A 98 1.83 7.29 9.06
CA GLN A 98 0.74 6.31 9.02
C GLN A 98 -0.09 6.31 10.29
N LEU A 99 0.53 6.45 11.46
CA LEU A 99 -0.19 6.53 12.75
C LEU A 99 -1.04 7.79 12.87
N ALA A 100 -0.67 8.87 12.22
CA ALA A 100 -1.39 10.13 12.23
C ALA A 100 -2.75 10.05 11.49
N ASP A 101 -2.97 9.03 10.66
CA ASP A 101 -4.28 8.76 10.08
C ASP A 101 -5.28 8.41 11.20
N LYS A 102 -6.41 9.13 11.26
CA LYS A 102 -7.45 9.00 12.29
C LYS A 102 -8.05 7.59 12.42
N LYS A 103 -7.84 6.73 11.43
CA LYS A 103 -8.31 5.34 11.42
C LYS A 103 -7.42 4.40 12.22
N ASN A 104 -6.23 4.83 12.60
CA ASN A 104 -5.24 4.00 13.28
C ASN A 104 -5.29 4.23 14.79
N GLN A 105 -5.44 3.15 15.55
CA GLN A 105 -5.53 3.15 17.01
C GLN A 105 -4.49 2.19 17.61
N HIS A 106 -4.04 2.48 18.84
CA HIS A 106 -3.24 1.58 19.67
C HIS A 106 -1.88 1.12 19.09
N GLN A 107 -1.07 2.05 18.54
CA GLN A 107 0.28 1.73 18.04
C GLN A 107 0.33 0.70 16.90
N SER A 108 -0.78 0.41 16.28
CA SER A 108 -0.87 -0.38 15.05
C SER A 108 -1.46 0.46 13.93
N VAL A 109 -1.09 0.11 12.70
CA VAL A 109 -1.64 0.70 11.48
C VAL A 109 -2.57 -0.31 10.83
N GLN A 110 -3.75 0.14 10.44
CA GLN A 110 -4.74 -0.71 9.76
C GLN A 110 -4.44 -0.79 8.27
N PHE A 111 -4.29 -2.00 7.75
CA PHE A 111 -4.02 -2.24 6.35
C PHE A 111 -5.16 -2.98 5.66
N VAL A 112 -5.34 -2.67 4.38
CA VAL A 112 -6.02 -3.58 3.45
C VAL A 112 -4.99 -4.57 2.94
N LEU A 113 -5.25 -5.85 3.11
CA LEU A 113 -4.37 -6.94 2.70
C LEU A 113 -5.09 -7.90 1.74
N LEU A 114 -4.38 -8.89 1.22
CA LEU A 114 -4.93 -9.93 0.35
C LEU A 114 -4.76 -11.30 1.02
N ASP A 115 -5.84 -11.96 1.34
CA ASP A 115 -5.82 -13.36 1.79
C ASP A 115 -5.45 -14.30 0.62
N ALA A 116 -5.88 -13.93 -0.58
CA ALA A 116 -5.52 -14.51 -1.86
C ALA A 116 -5.82 -13.51 -2.98
N LEU A 117 -5.39 -13.80 -4.20
CA LEU A 117 -5.76 -12.98 -5.37
C LEU A 117 -7.29 -12.91 -5.51
N GLY A 118 -7.83 -11.70 -5.54
CA GLY A 118 -9.27 -11.45 -5.59
C GLY A 118 -9.99 -11.58 -4.25
N GLN A 119 -9.27 -11.80 -3.14
CA GLN A 119 -9.83 -11.93 -1.79
C GLN A 119 -9.21 -10.88 -0.85
N PRO A 120 -9.59 -9.61 -1.00
CA PRO A 120 -9.12 -8.56 -0.11
C PRO A 120 -9.75 -8.67 1.28
N SER A 121 -8.96 -8.31 2.30
CA SER A 121 -9.42 -8.16 3.68
C SER A 121 -9.11 -6.76 4.19
N ILE A 122 -10.00 -6.21 5.00
CA ILE A 122 -9.89 -4.85 5.55
C ILE A 122 -9.57 -4.88 7.04
N ASP A 123 -9.13 -3.72 7.57
CA ASP A 123 -8.92 -3.51 9.01
C ASP A 123 -7.94 -4.52 9.65
N ASN A 124 -6.86 -4.84 8.93
CA ASN A 124 -5.81 -5.70 9.44
C ASN A 124 -4.80 -4.87 10.24
N PRO A 125 -4.70 -5.05 11.58
CA PRO A 125 -3.74 -4.34 12.38
C PRO A 125 -2.32 -4.87 12.13
N VAL A 126 -1.40 -3.96 11.87
CA VAL A 126 0.02 -4.27 11.68
C VAL A 126 0.83 -3.46 12.68
N ASP A 127 1.63 -4.13 13.51
CA ASP A 127 2.54 -3.46 14.43
C ASP A 127 3.83 -3.02 13.74
N ILE A 128 4.59 -2.15 14.40
CA ILE A 128 5.83 -1.60 13.86
C ILE A 128 6.85 -2.69 13.52
N LYS A 129 6.94 -3.74 14.32
CA LYS A 129 7.92 -4.82 14.11
C LYS A 129 7.65 -5.54 12.78
N ARG A 130 6.42 -6.01 12.58
CA ARG A 130 6.02 -6.68 11.35
C ARG A 130 6.18 -5.78 10.13
N TRP A 131 5.81 -4.51 10.27
CA TRP A 131 5.95 -3.50 9.23
C TRP A 131 7.42 -3.30 8.83
N MET A 132 8.31 -3.13 9.82
CA MET A 132 9.75 -2.97 9.58
C MET A 132 10.37 -4.23 8.96
N ASP A 133 10.04 -5.41 9.46
CA ASP A 133 10.56 -6.67 8.93
C ASP A 133 10.22 -6.82 7.44
N CYS A 134 9.01 -6.46 7.02
CA CYS A 134 8.61 -6.48 5.62
C CYS A 134 9.36 -5.45 4.77
N ILE A 135 9.56 -4.22 5.27
CA ILE A 135 10.33 -3.20 4.53
C ILE A 135 11.79 -3.64 4.35
N LEU A 136 12.41 -4.16 5.40
CA LEU A 136 13.79 -4.66 5.31
C LEU A 136 13.92 -5.82 4.33
N LEU A 137 12.94 -6.71 4.29
CA LEU A 137 12.88 -7.80 3.31
C LEU A 137 12.77 -7.26 1.88
N LEU A 138 11.90 -6.28 1.64
CA LEU A 138 11.76 -5.63 0.34
C LEU A 138 13.06 -4.90 -0.07
N ASN A 139 13.72 -4.23 0.87
CA ASN A 139 15.00 -3.56 0.63
C ASN A 139 16.10 -4.55 0.18
N GLN A 140 16.13 -5.75 0.74
CA GLN A 140 17.08 -6.79 0.35
C GLN A 140 16.90 -7.21 -1.12
N GLN A 141 15.68 -7.17 -1.65
CA GLN A 141 15.41 -7.53 -3.05
C GLN A 141 16.01 -6.52 -4.05
N VAL A 142 16.20 -5.27 -3.64
CA VAL A 142 16.78 -4.22 -4.50
C VAL A 142 18.32 -4.32 -4.56
N HIS A 143 18.95 -4.78 -3.50
CA HIS A 143 20.40 -4.90 -3.37
C HIS A 143 20.93 -6.34 -3.48
N GLY A 144 20.03 -7.29 -3.57
CA GLY A 144 20.35 -8.69 -3.79
C GLY A 144 20.38 -9.01 -5.27
#